data_803518fccd99d8a7873f543da37d3658
#
_entry.id   803518fccd99d8a7873f543da37d3658
#
_cell.length_a   1.000
_cell.length_b   1.000
_cell.length_c   1.000
_cell.angle_alpha   90.00
_cell.angle_beta   90.00
_cell.angle_gamma   90.00
#
_symmetry.space_group_name_H-M   'P 1'
#
loop_
_entity.id
_entity.type
_entity.pdbx_description
1 polymer ?
#
loop_
_entity_poly.entity_id
_entity_poly.type
_entity_poly.pdbx_seq_one_letter_code
_entity_poly.pdbx_strand_id
1 'polypeptide(L)'
;MSPTPAQPDLLTELEALRPADMNPAEWRLRLELAACYRVFDALGWTELVFNHITLRVPGTPDTFLINPFGLNYNEVTARNLVRIQLDGSPAEPSAHPVNRAGFVIHSAVHGARHDAHCVMHTHTTAGMAVACKRDGLRHDRFYSAMFHGQ
;
A
#
# COMPACT_ATOMS: atom_id res chain seq x y z
N MET A 1 32.79 -21.87 26.54
CA MET A 1 32.35 -21.31 25.26
C MET A 1 31.34 -20.25 25.59
N SER A 2 31.64 -18.99 25.32
CA SER A 2 30.67 -17.91 25.49
C SER A 2 29.56 -18.03 24.40
N PRO A 3 28.30 -17.85 24.75
CA PRO A 3 27.22 -17.91 23.76
C PRO A 3 27.43 -16.80 22.72
N THR A 4 27.36 -17.16 21.46
CA THR A 4 27.33 -16.18 20.35
C THR A 4 26.11 -15.27 20.58
N PRO A 5 26.26 -13.93 20.54
CA PRO A 5 25.13 -13.05 20.69
C PRO A 5 24.13 -13.35 19.57
N ALA A 6 22.85 -13.48 19.93
CA ALA A 6 21.78 -13.65 18.97
C ALA A 6 21.79 -12.45 18.01
N GLN A 7 21.78 -12.71 16.70
CA GLN A 7 21.61 -11.63 15.72
C GLN A 7 20.22 -11.00 15.94
N PRO A 8 20.10 -9.66 15.87
CA PRO A 8 18.80 -9.02 15.94
C PRO A 8 17.93 -9.53 14.78
N ASP A 9 16.64 -9.65 15.02
CA ASP A 9 15.73 -10.01 13.94
C ASP A 9 15.64 -8.87 12.91
N LEU A 10 15.29 -9.21 11.68
CA LEU A 10 15.22 -8.27 10.57
C LEU A 10 14.31 -7.07 10.89
N LEU A 11 13.21 -7.28 11.61
CA LEU A 11 12.27 -6.21 11.95
C LEU A 11 12.93 -5.18 12.89
N THR A 12 13.70 -5.65 13.88
CA THR A 12 14.46 -4.78 14.79
C THR A 12 15.50 -3.95 14.02
N GLU A 13 16.18 -4.57 13.05
CA GLU A 13 17.13 -3.85 12.19
C GLU A 13 16.44 -2.78 11.35
N LEU A 14 15.29 -3.11 10.75
CA LEU A 14 14.50 -2.17 9.95
C LEU A 14 13.91 -1.03 10.79
N GLU A 15 13.48 -1.31 12.02
CA GLU A 15 13.02 -0.28 12.96
C GLU A 15 14.14 0.68 13.37
N ALA A 16 15.34 0.23 13.48
CA ALA A 16 16.51 1.06 13.78
C ALA A 16 16.85 2.07 12.66
N LEU A 17 16.37 1.84 11.43
CA LEU A 17 16.54 2.76 10.30
C LEU A 17 15.52 3.91 10.29
N ARG A 18 14.64 3.99 11.28
CA ARG A 18 13.62 5.05 11.36
C ARG A 18 14.26 6.43 11.47
N PRO A 19 13.79 7.42 10.68
CA PRO A 19 14.16 8.83 10.88
C PRO A 19 13.79 9.30 12.30
N ALA A 20 14.66 10.10 12.90
CA ALA A 20 14.50 10.52 14.30
C ALA A 20 13.21 11.32 14.56
N ASP A 21 12.75 12.07 13.58
CA ASP A 21 11.55 12.91 13.59
C ASP A 21 10.26 12.15 13.19
N MET A 22 10.38 10.90 12.73
CA MET A 22 9.22 10.13 12.30
C MET A 22 8.58 9.36 13.47
N ASN A 23 7.25 9.39 13.52
CA ASN A 23 6.48 8.62 14.50
C ASN A 23 6.74 7.11 14.33
N PRO A 24 7.04 6.36 15.42
CA PRO A 24 7.31 4.92 15.34
C PRO A 24 6.15 4.11 14.74
N ALA A 25 4.90 4.45 15.04
CA ALA A 25 3.73 3.75 14.49
C ALA A 25 3.60 4.01 12.98
N GLU A 26 3.85 5.21 12.50
CA GLU A 26 3.87 5.50 11.07
C GLU A 26 5.03 4.78 10.37
N TRP A 27 6.22 4.72 11.00
CA TRP A 27 7.36 4.01 10.42
C TRP A 27 7.06 2.53 10.20
N ARG A 28 6.41 1.86 11.15
CA ARG A 28 5.97 0.47 10.98
C ARG A 28 5.06 0.30 9.77
N LEU A 29 4.07 1.16 9.63
CA LEU A 29 3.18 1.13 8.48
C LEU A 29 3.90 1.37 7.16
N ARG A 30 4.89 2.25 7.14
CA ARG A 30 5.74 2.47 5.98
C ARG A 30 6.55 1.22 5.62
N LEU A 31 7.07 0.49 6.61
CA LEU A 31 7.74 -0.79 6.41
C LEU A 31 6.79 -1.85 5.86
N GLU A 32 5.61 -1.99 6.46
CA GLU A 32 4.57 -2.94 6.02
C GLU A 32 4.11 -2.64 4.59
N LEU A 33 3.84 -1.39 4.28
CA LEU A 33 3.41 -0.98 2.94
C LEU A 33 4.52 -1.20 1.91
N ALA A 34 5.77 -0.86 2.23
CA ALA A 34 6.90 -1.12 1.34
C ALA A 34 7.11 -2.63 1.11
N ALA A 35 6.94 -3.46 2.15
CA ALA A 35 6.97 -4.91 2.02
C ALA A 35 5.83 -5.43 1.13
N CYS A 36 4.63 -4.88 1.25
CA CYS A 36 3.48 -5.20 0.40
C CYS A 36 3.79 -4.92 -1.08
N TYR A 37 4.37 -3.76 -1.40
CA TYR A 37 4.80 -3.44 -2.77
C TYR A 37 5.81 -4.46 -3.31
N ARG A 38 6.77 -4.89 -2.49
CA ARG A 38 7.75 -5.93 -2.86
C ARG A 38 7.12 -7.29 -3.12
N VAL A 39 6.13 -7.67 -2.32
CA VAL A 39 5.38 -8.92 -2.51
C VAL A 39 4.60 -8.87 -3.84
N PHE A 40 3.93 -7.75 -4.15
CA PHE A 40 3.19 -7.60 -5.41
C PHE A 40 4.12 -7.59 -6.62
N ASP A 41 5.31 -7.00 -6.52
CA ASP A 41 6.33 -7.08 -7.56
C ASP A 41 6.78 -8.54 -7.77
N ALA A 42 7.10 -9.26 -6.69
CA ALA A 42 7.52 -10.66 -6.76
C ALA A 42 6.43 -11.59 -7.32
N LEU A 43 5.15 -11.27 -7.13
CA LEU A 43 4.02 -12.01 -7.69
C LEU A 43 3.69 -11.62 -9.14
N GLY A 44 4.35 -10.61 -9.70
CA GLY A 44 4.04 -10.09 -11.03
C GLY A 44 2.68 -9.42 -11.13
N TRP A 45 2.16 -8.85 -10.02
CA TRP A 45 0.86 -8.16 -9.97
C TRP A 45 1.01 -6.66 -10.19
N THR A 46 1.97 -6.29 -11.02
CA THR A 46 2.30 -4.90 -11.33
C THR A 46 2.05 -4.61 -12.80
N GLU A 47 1.75 -3.36 -13.11
CA GLU A 47 1.71 -2.85 -14.48
C GLU A 47 2.47 -1.52 -14.51
N LEU A 48 3.78 -1.59 -14.77
CA LEU A 48 4.67 -0.42 -14.78
C LEU A 48 4.47 0.43 -13.51
N VAL A 49 4.09 1.70 -13.70
CA VAL A 49 3.90 2.70 -12.63
C VAL A 49 2.43 3.02 -12.37
N PHE A 50 1.50 2.25 -12.92
CA PHE A 50 0.07 2.57 -12.92
C PHE A 50 -0.70 2.00 -11.73
N ASN A 51 -0.15 0.99 -11.06
CA ASN A 51 -0.75 0.42 -9.85
C ASN A 51 -0.40 1.25 -8.62
N HIS A 52 -1.26 1.15 -7.61
CA HIS A 52 -1.04 1.85 -6.35
C HIS A 52 -1.75 1.13 -5.20
N ILE A 53 -1.16 1.24 -4.03
CA ILE A 53 -1.68 0.73 -2.77
C ILE A 53 -1.61 1.88 -1.78
N THR A 54 -2.68 2.11 -1.03
CA THR A 54 -2.69 3.14 0.00
C THR A 54 -2.97 2.54 1.36
N LEU A 55 -2.41 3.15 2.40
CA LEU A 55 -2.57 2.73 3.77
C LEU A 55 -2.85 3.96 4.65
N ARG A 56 -3.95 3.93 5.40
CA ARG A 56 -4.35 5.02 6.30
C ARG A 56 -3.34 5.17 7.44
N VAL A 57 -3.00 6.42 7.77
CA VAL A 57 -2.06 6.72 8.86
C VAL A 57 -2.83 6.81 10.19
N PRO A 58 -2.46 6.05 11.23
CA PRO A 58 -3.11 6.10 12.53
C PRO A 58 -3.01 7.47 13.19
N GLY A 59 -4.07 7.87 13.89
CA GLY A 59 -4.12 9.15 14.58
C GLY A 59 -4.30 10.38 13.67
N THR A 60 -4.36 10.17 12.35
CA THR A 60 -4.59 11.21 11.36
C THR A 60 -5.59 10.68 10.31
N PRO A 61 -6.90 10.69 10.61
CA PRO A 61 -7.92 9.98 9.85
C PRO A 61 -8.00 10.39 8.37
N ASP A 62 -7.59 11.61 8.07
CA ASP A 62 -7.68 12.19 6.71
C ASP A 62 -6.37 12.10 5.92
N THR A 63 -5.39 11.31 6.41
CA THR A 63 -4.12 11.10 5.70
C THR A 63 -3.85 9.63 5.43
N PHE A 64 -3.18 9.37 4.32
CA PHE A 64 -2.75 8.04 3.93
C PHE A 64 -1.40 8.05 3.18
N LEU A 65 -0.72 6.92 3.22
CA LEU A 65 0.52 6.67 2.49
C LEU A 65 0.20 6.13 1.11
N ILE A 66 1.00 6.53 0.12
CA ILE A 66 0.93 6.05 -1.27
C ILE A 66 2.34 5.95 -1.85
N ASN A 67 2.53 5.14 -2.89
CA ASN A 67 3.80 5.06 -3.60
C ASN A 67 4.12 6.35 -4.37
N PRO A 68 5.40 6.69 -4.53
CA PRO A 68 5.85 7.73 -5.45
C PRO A 68 5.40 7.42 -6.88
N PHE A 69 4.83 8.38 -7.57
CA PHE A 69 4.53 8.22 -8.99
C PHE A 69 5.82 8.23 -9.82
N GLY A 70 5.93 7.29 -10.76
CA GLY A 70 7.09 7.13 -11.62
C GLY A 70 8.10 6.09 -11.13
N LEU A 71 7.91 5.51 -9.93
CA LEU A 71 8.72 4.40 -9.43
C LEU A 71 7.98 3.07 -9.62
N ASN A 72 8.73 2.03 -9.98
CA ASN A 72 8.25 0.66 -9.97
C ASN A 72 8.08 0.16 -8.51
N TYR A 73 7.31 -0.89 -8.31
CA TYR A 73 7.06 -1.42 -6.98
C TYR A 73 8.31 -1.91 -6.24
N ASN A 74 9.30 -2.45 -6.94
CA ASN A 74 10.60 -2.83 -6.37
C ASN A 74 11.49 -1.64 -5.97
N GLU A 75 11.16 -0.42 -6.39
CA GLU A 75 11.85 0.81 -6.01
C GLU A 75 11.20 1.51 -4.81
N VAL A 76 9.98 1.06 -4.42
CA VAL A 76 9.27 1.62 -3.27
C VAL A 76 9.95 1.19 -1.96
N THR A 77 10.18 2.15 -1.10
CA THR A 77 10.80 1.97 0.23
C THR A 77 9.99 2.69 1.30
N ALA A 78 10.18 2.32 2.56
CA ALA A 78 9.54 3.02 3.67
C ALA A 78 9.85 4.53 3.69
N ARG A 79 11.02 4.94 3.19
CA ARG A 79 11.47 6.34 3.18
C ARG A 79 10.89 7.17 2.04
N ASN A 80 10.60 6.56 0.87
CA ASN A 80 10.10 7.30 -0.29
C ASN A 80 8.57 7.29 -0.43
N LEU A 81 7.86 6.53 0.40
CA LEU A 81 6.40 6.61 0.47
C LEU A 81 5.96 8.04 0.75
N VAL A 82 4.96 8.49 0.01
CA VAL A 82 4.42 9.85 0.12
C VAL A 82 3.21 9.84 1.04
N ARG A 83 3.14 10.79 1.98
CA ARG A 83 1.97 11.00 2.83
C ARG A 83 1.13 12.13 2.25
N ILE A 84 -0.14 11.84 1.97
CA ILE A 84 -1.09 12.77 1.36
C ILE A 84 -2.37 12.87 2.18
N GLN A 85 -3.09 13.98 1.99
CA GLN A 85 -4.42 14.21 2.54
C GLN A 85 -5.50 13.66 1.59
N LEU A 86 -6.75 13.60 2.05
CA LEU A 86 -7.89 13.15 1.23
C LEU A 86 -8.12 14.01 -0.02
N ASP A 87 -7.71 15.27 -0.02
CA ASP A 87 -7.78 16.15 -1.19
C ASP A 87 -6.60 15.95 -2.17
N GLY A 88 -5.65 15.09 -1.83
CA GLY A 88 -4.44 14.80 -2.60
C GLY A 88 -3.29 15.77 -2.36
N SER A 89 -3.46 16.74 -1.48
CA SER A 89 -2.35 17.62 -1.10
C SER A 89 -1.31 16.85 -0.28
N PRO A 90 -0.01 17.12 -0.46
CA PRO A 90 1.02 16.55 0.39
C PRO A 90 0.78 16.93 1.86
N ALA A 91 0.80 15.95 2.76
CA ALA A 91 0.75 16.20 4.20
C ALA A 91 2.11 16.59 4.79
N GLU A 92 3.17 16.37 4.04
CA GLU A 92 4.56 16.70 4.35
C GLU A 92 5.35 16.98 3.05
N PRO A 93 6.46 17.71 3.09
CA PRO A 93 7.30 17.91 1.91
C PRO A 93 7.74 16.56 1.31
N SER A 94 7.56 16.39 0.01
CA SER A 94 7.97 15.19 -0.72
C SER A 94 8.74 15.57 -1.98
N ALA A 95 9.81 14.83 -2.26
CA ALA A 95 10.56 14.94 -3.51
C ALA A 95 9.85 14.25 -4.69
N HIS A 96 8.78 13.48 -4.40
CA HIS A 96 8.09 12.68 -5.38
C HIS A 96 6.66 13.16 -5.62
N PRO A 97 6.21 13.22 -6.88
CA PRO A 97 4.81 13.46 -7.20
C PRO A 97 3.94 12.24 -6.87
N VAL A 98 2.63 12.47 -6.81
CA VAL A 98 1.62 11.42 -6.64
C VAL A 98 0.78 11.30 -7.92
N ASN A 99 0.41 10.10 -8.30
CA ASN A 99 -0.50 9.86 -9.41
C ASN A 99 -1.90 10.35 -9.06
N ARG A 100 -2.36 11.40 -9.76
CA ARG A 100 -3.68 11.99 -9.52
C ARG A 100 -4.84 10.99 -9.69
N ALA A 101 -4.79 10.14 -10.72
CA ALA A 101 -5.82 9.13 -10.94
C ALA A 101 -5.89 8.14 -9.77
N GLY A 102 -4.71 7.74 -9.24
CA GLY A 102 -4.61 6.85 -8.11
C GLY A 102 -5.21 7.43 -6.84
N PHE A 103 -4.81 8.64 -6.47
CA PHE A 103 -5.29 9.20 -5.21
C PHE A 103 -6.79 9.52 -5.23
N VAL A 104 -7.38 9.98 -6.34
CA VAL A 104 -8.80 10.33 -6.43
C VAL A 104 -9.70 9.14 -6.10
N ILE A 105 -9.40 7.97 -6.66
CA ILE A 105 -10.16 6.74 -6.39
C ILE A 105 -9.99 6.31 -4.93
N HIS A 106 -8.74 6.25 -4.46
CA HIS A 106 -8.44 5.80 -3.10
C HIS A 106 -8.95 6.78 -2.04
N SER A 107 -8.87 8.09 -2.27
CA SER A 107 -9.45 9.11 -1.40
C SER A 107 -10.97 8.97 -1.27
N ALA A 108 -11.66 8.68 -2.36
CA ALA A 108 -13.11 8.46 -2.33
C ALA A 108 -13.47 7.25 -1.44
N VAL A 109 -12.71 6.15 -1.55
CA VAL A 109 -12.91 4.96 -0.70
C VAL A 109 -12.58 5.28 0.76
N HIS A 110 -11.42 5.88 1.03
CA HIS A 110 -11.01 6.25 2.39
C HIS A 110 -11.96 7.26 3.03
N GLY A 111 -12.51 8.21 2.25
CA GLY A 111 -13.50 9.18 2.75
C GLY A 111 -14.86 8.55 3.06
N ALA A 112 -15.29 7.57 2.27
CA ALA A 112 -16.59 6.90 2.44
C ALA A 112 -16.54 5.76 3.47
N ARG A 113 -15.39 5.15 3.70
CA ARG A 113 -15.20 3.96 4.53
C ARG A 113 -14.08 4.17 5.55
N HIS A 114 -14.44 4.63 6.74
CA HIS A 114 -13.47 4.83 7.82
C HIS A 114 -12.82 3.53 8.33
N ASP A 115 -13.47 2.40 8.09
CA ASP A 115 -12.99 1.05 8.38
C ASP A 115 -12.06 0.48 7.28
N ALA A 116 -11.99 1.12 6.11
CA ALA A 116 -11.03 0.75 5.07
C ALA A 116 -9.64 1.31 5.41
N HIS A 117 -8.82 0.50 6.06
CA HIS A 117 -7.45 0.89 6.42
C HIS A 117 -6.49 0.84 5.24
N CYS A 118 -6.72 -0.08 4.30
CA CYS A 118 -5.91 -0.27 3.10
C CYS A 118 -6.82 -0.32 1.87
N VAL A 119 -6.38 0.31 0.78
CA VAL A 119 -7.01 0.19 -0.54
C VAL A 119 -5.95 -0.24 -1.53
N MET A 120 -6.20 -1.32 -2.27
CA MET A 120 -5.26 -1.90 -3.23
C MET A 120 -5.85 -1.89 -4.63
N HIS A 121 -5.03 -1.52 -5.61
CA HIS A 121 -5.37 -1.56 -7.03
C HIS A 121 -4.33 -2.36 -7.80
N THR A 122 -4.78 -3.41 -8.48
CA THR A 122 -3.93 -4.27 -9.30
C THR A 122 -4.52 -4.49 -10.69
N HIS A 123 -3.68 -4.79 -11.66
CA HIS A 123 -4.07 -5.10 -13.04
C HIS A 123 -3.73 -6.55 -13.40
N THR A 124 -3.96 -7.50 -12.50
CA THR A 124 -3.75 -8.91 -12.83
C THR A 124 -4.67 -9.33 -13.97
N THR A 125 -4.19 -10.19 -14.86
CA THR A 125 -4.98 -10.70 -16.01
C THR A 125 -6.33 -11.27 -15.56
N ALA A 126 -6.35 -12.03 -14.46
CA ALA A 126 -7.59 -12.59 -13.91
C ALA A 126 -8.53 -11.51 -13.38
N GLY A 127 -7.99 -10.52 -12.66
CA GLY A 127 -8.76 -9.38 -12.13
C GLY A 127 -9.37 -8.54 -13.25
N MET A 128 -8.56 -8.21 -14.25
CA MET A 128 -9.02 -7.49 -15.44
C MET A 128 -10.08 -8.25 -16.21
N ALA A 129 -9.92 -9.56 -16.38
CA ALA A 129 -10.93 -10.40 -17.04
C ALA A 129 -12.28 -10.37 -16.31
N VAL A 130 -12.27 -10.34 -14.97
CA VAL A 130 -13.51 -10.20 -14.17
C VAL A 130 -14.07 -8.79 -14.27
N ALA A 131 -13.22 -7.76 -14.18
CA ALA A 131 -13.64 -6.35 -14.24
C ALA A 131 -14.29 -5.99 -15.59
N CYS A 132 -13.88 -6.62 -16.69
CA CYS A 132 -14.47 -6.41 -18.02
C CYS A 132 -15.80 -7.16 -18.23
N LYS A 133 -16.24 -7.98 -17.28
CA LYS A 133 -17.51 -8.72 -17.41
C LYS A 133 -18.67 -7.85 -16.94
N ARG A 134 -19.77 -7.89 -17.70
CA ARG A 134 -21.00 -7.17 -17.37
C ARG A 134 -21.56 -7.55 -16.00
N ASP A 135 -21.51 -8.85 -15.65
CA ASP A 135 -22.08 -9.40 -14.43
C ASP A 135 -21.04 -9.58 -13.32
N GLY A 136 -19.80 -9.11 -13.53
CA GLY A 136 -18.72 -9.20 -12.56
C GLY A 136 -18.33 -10.64 -12.21
N LEU A 137 -17.99 -10.86 -10.94
CA LEU A 137 -17.67 -12.18 -10.42
C LEU A 137 -18.95 -12.97 -10.14
N ARG A 138 -19.15 -14.09 -10.82
CA ARG A 138 -20.25 -15.02 -10.54
C ARG A 138 -19.96 -15.81 -9.26
N HIS A 139 -20.99 -15.98 -8.41
CA HIS A 139 -20.88 -16.70 -7.14
C HIS A 139 -21.37 -18.16 -7.20
N ASP A 140 -21.61 -18.69 -8.40
CA ASP A 140 -22.10 -20.05 -8.66
C ASP A 140 -20.97 -21.09 -8.83
N ARG A 141 -19.72 -20.72 -8.58
CA ARG A 141 -18.55 -21.59 -8.64
C ARG A 141 -17.91 -21.71 -7.26
N PHE A 142 -17.31 -22.87 -7.00
CA PHE A 142 -16.75 -23.20 -5.69
C PHE A 142 -15.86 -22.10 -5.12
N TYR A 143 -14.84 -21.64 -5.89
CA TYR A 143 -13.93 -20.62 -5.41
C TYR A 143 -14.56 -19.22 -5.35
N SER A 144 -15.41 -18.87 -6.29
CA SER A 144 -16.01 -17.53 -6.31
C SER A 144 -17.15 -17.39 -5.30
N ALA A 145 -17.78 -18.49 -4.88
CA ALA A 145 -18.77 -18.48 -3.81
C ALA A 145 -18.19 -17.99 -2.47
N MET A 146 -16.89 -18.16 -2.25
CA MET A 146 -16.21 -17.68 -1.04
C MET A 146 -16.24 -16.16 -0.89
N PHE A 147 -16.47 -15.42 -1.97
CA PHE A 147 -16.54 -13.96 -1.98
C PHE A 147 -17.98 -13.42 -1.96
N HIS A 148 -18.97 -14.31 -1.83
CA HIS A 148 -20.38 -13.89 -1.77
C HIS A 148 -20.67 -13.18 -0.45
N GLY A 149 -21.15 -11.93 -0.51
CA GLY A 149 -21.50 -11.13 0.66
C GLY A 149 -20.31 -10.52 1.42
N GLN A 150 -19.11 -10.51 0.82
CA GLN A 150 -17.94 -9.85 1.38
C GLN A 150 -17.92 -8.35 1.01
#